data_b02f388265db1c2ecfea250bf9637b10
#
_entry.id   b02f388265db1c2ecfea250bf9637b10
#
_cell.length_a   1.000
_cell.length_b   1.000
_cell.length_c   1.000
_cell.angle_alpha   90.00
_cell.angle_beta   90.00
_cell.angle_gamma   90.00
#
_symmetry.space_group_name_H-M   'P 1'
#
loop_
_entity.id
_entity.type
_entity.pdbx_description
1 polymer ?
#
loop_
_entity_poly.entity_id
_entity_poly.type
_entity_poly.pdbx_seq_one_letter_code
_entity_poly.pdbx_strand_id
1 'polypeptide(L)'
;MPGTLVKSLKDGLVNSNLVIVCTSTSEYKKLIIKINKTISPKTLITDVGSSKIESSKIIKKFLKRGVNWIRSHPIAGSEVSGPEFGKADMFEDKWCVLIKDKKTSSKNLKFLISFWKKMGSKTVIMNSEKHDKVFSITSHLPHLIAYNLVKSAQDFEKILKFGLIKYSAGGLRDFSRIAASNEIMWRDIFFDNKVNVTKAIDLFIKNLKSFKKDINSKNNRSILKKLSQTKKVRSKIIKLKQDVNKPDFGRD
;
A
#
# COMPACT_ATOMS: atom_id res chain seq x y z
N MET A 1 -20.67 -2.21 -18.06
CA MET A 1 -20.32 -1.76 -19.43
C MET A 1 -18.79 -1.56 -19.47
N PRO A 2 -18.10 -2.02 -20.50
CA PRO A 2 -16.70 -1.68 -20.68
C PRO A 2 -16.57 -0.16 -20.82
N GLY A 3 -15.55 0.42 -20.20
CA GLY A 3 -15.29 1.86 -20.30
C GLY A 3 -14.85 2.25 -21.72
N THR A 4 -14.99 3.53 -22.05
CA THR A 4 -14.51 4.08 -23.33
C THR A 4 -13.04 4.46 -23.19
N LEU A 5 -12.18 3.89 -24.04
CA LEU A 5 -10.79 4.33 -24.14
C LEU A 5 -10.72 5.65 -24.89
N VAL A 6 -10.15 6.68 -24.25
CA VAL A 6 -9.93 8.00 -24.89
C VAL A 6 -8.49 8.15 -25.32
N LYS A 7 -8.28 8.82 -26.49
CA LYS A 7 -6.95 8.99 -27.10
C LYS A 7 -6.10 10.06 -26.40
N SER A 8 -6.72 11.00 -25.69
CA SER A 8 -5.99 12.06 -25.01
C SER A 8 -6.51 12.34 -23.61
N LEU A 9 -5.62 12.83 -22.73
CA LEU A 9 -5.99 13.27 -21.40
C LEU A 9 -7.07 14.40 -21.45
N LYS A 10 -7.00 15.29 -22.43
CA LYS A 10 -7.96 16.38 -22.64
C LYS A 10 -9.36 15.82 -22.82
N ASP A 11 -9.52 14.83 -23.71
CA ASP A 11 -10.83 14.24 -24.02
C ASP A 11 -11.41 13.52 -22.79
N GLY A 12 -10.56 12.85 -22.02
CA GLY A 12 -10.98 12.19 -20.78
C GLY A 12 -11.37 13.15 -19.65
N LEU A 13 -10.87 14.39 -19.65
CA LEU A 13 -11.15 15.38 -18.62
C LEU A 13 -12.41 16.23 -18.91
N VAL A 14 -12.73 16.42 -20.18
CA VAL A 14 -13.92 17.19 -20.59
C VAL A 14 -15.18 16.48 -20.07
N ASN A 15 -16.03 17.22 -19.36
CA ASN A 15 -17.29 16.73 -18.77
C ASN A 15 -17.14 15.66 -17.68
N SER A 16 -15.91 15.36 -17.20
CA SER A 16 -15.71 14.44 -16.08
C SER A 16 -16.14 15.07 -14.75
N ASN A 17 -16.99 14.37 -13.99
CA ASN A 17 -17.37 14.76 -12.62
C ASN A 17 -16.37 14.24 -11.58
N LEU A 18 -15.75 13.08 -11.85
CA LEU A 18 -14.73 12.42 -11.02
C LEU A 18 -13.57 11.96 -11.89
N VAL A 19 -12.35 12.30 -11.46
CA VAL A 19 -11.09 11.79 -12.04
C VAL A 19 -10.35 11.00 -10.99
N ILE A 20 -10.01 9.75 -11.32
CA ILE A 20 -9.24 8.86 -10.44
C ILE A 20 -7.83 8.72 -11.02
N VAL A 21 -6.83 9.17 -10.26
CA VAL A 21 -5.42 9.09 -10.64
C VAL A 21 -4.85 7.77 -10.14
N CYS A 22 -4.47 6.90 -11.10
CA CYS A 22 -3.93 5.56 -10.85
C CYS A 22 -2.46 5.43 -11.30
N THR A 23 -1.72 6.53 -11.41
CA THR A 23 -0.29 6.54 -11.75
C THR A 23 0.59 6.48 -10.50
N SER A 24 1.88 6.18 -10.67
CA SER A 24 2.87 6.31 -9.61
C SER A 24 2.96 7.77 -9.11
N THR A 25 3.30 7.97 -7.84
CA THR A 25 3.37 9.32 -7.23
C THR A 25 4.46 10.18 -7.85
N SER A 26 5.53 9.58 -8.37
CA SER A 26 6.58 10.26 -9.14
C SER A 26 6.04 10.98 -10.39
N GLU A 27 4.93 10.53 -10.97
CA GLU A 27 4.30 11.15 -12.14
C GLU A 27 3.31 12.28 -11.79
N TYR A 28 2.94 12.45 -10.52
CA TYR A 28 1.91 13.43 -10.12
C TYR A 28 2.21 14.85 -10.58
N LYS A 29 3.45 15.33 -10.44
CA LYS A 29 3.81 16.69 -10.87
C LYS A 29 3.53 16.91 -12.37
N LYS A 30 3.99 16.00 -13.22
CA LYS A 30 3.78 16.07 -14.67
C LYS A 30 2.30 15.98 -15.03
N LEU A 31 1.59 15.07 -14.38
CA LEU A 31 0.15 14.86 -14.59
C LEU A 31 -0.65 16.09 -14.17
N ILE A 32 -0.39 16.67 -13.01
CA ILE A 32 -1.08 17.86 -12.50
C ILE A 32 -0.91 19.05 -13.46
N ILE A 33 0.30 19.26 -13.98
CA ILE A 33 0.56 20.34 -14.96
C ILE A 33 -0.30 20.15 -16.21
N LYS A 34 -0.47 18.91 -16.68
CA LYS A 34 -1.34 18.59 -17.82
C LYS A 34 -2.83 18.77 -17.47
N ILE A 35 -3.25 18.24 -16.34
CA ILE A 35 -4.64 18.34 -15.83
C ILE A 35 -5.07 19.80 -15.70
N ASN A 36 -4.21 20.66 -15.14
CA ASN A 36 -4.51 22.08 -14.91
C ASN A 36 -4.94 22.85 -16.17
N LYS A 37 -4.52 22.39 -17.35
CA LYS A 37 -4.86 23.05 -18.64
C LYS A 37 -6.34 22.90 -19.00
N THR A 38 -6.99 21.82 -18.56
CA THR A 38 -8.33 21.45 -19.06
C THR A 38 -9.34 21.20 -17.94
N ILE A 39 -8.90 20.83 -16.74
CA ILE A 39 -9.79 20.41 -15.66
C ILE A 39 -10.78 21.51 -15.24
N SER A 40 -12.04 21.13 -15.09
CA SER A 40 -13.07 22.02 -14.52
C SER A 40 -12.90 22.14 -13.00
N PRO A 41 -13.12 23.35 -12.41
CA PRO A 41 -13.19 23.49 -10.95
C PRO A 41 -14.30 22.65 -10.30
N LYS A 42 -15.32 22.24 -11.05
CA LYS A 42 -16.43 21.39 -10.59
C LYS A 42 -16.03 19.92 -10.49
N THR A 43 -14.96 19.50 -11.17
CA THR A 43 -14.47 18.11 -11.17
C THR A 43 -13.79 17.78 -9.84
N LEU A 44 -14.17 16.67 -9.24
CA LEU A 44 -13.46 16.08 -8.10
C LEU A 44 -12.33 15.19 -8.61
N ILE A 45 -11.13 15.41 -8.10
CA ILE A 45 -10.01 14.50 -8.33
C ILE A 45 -9.79 13.65 -7.08
N THR A 46 -9.50 12.37 -7.26
CA THR A 46 -8.98 11.46 -6.24
C THR A 46 -7.81 10.66 -6.77
N ASP A 47 -7.01 10.09 -5.89
CA ASP A 47 -5.91 9.18 -6.23
C ASP A 47 -6.00 7.89 -5.43
N VAL A 48 -5.27 6.88 -5.87
CA VAL A 48 -5.18 5.56 -5.19
C VAL A 48 -3.78 5.29 -4.63
N GLY A 49 -2.91 6.28 -4.59
CA GLY A 49 -1.52 6.14 -4.15
C GLY A 49 -1.36 5.62 -2.73
N SER A 50 -0.25 4.94 -2.46
CA SER A 50 0.03 4.28 -1.18
C SER A 50 0.71 5.18 -0.14
N SER A 51 1.16 6.39 -0.50
CA SER A 51 1.72 7.42 0.39
C SER A 51 0.92 8.71 0.29
N LYS A 52 0.77 9.45 1.41
CA LYS A 52 -0.15 10.59 1.45
C LYS A 52 0.50 11.93 1.84
N ILE A 53 1.61 11.93 2.56
CA ILE A 53 2.28 13.17 2.96
C ILE A 53 2.92 13.85 1.74
N GLU A 54 3.74 13.12 0.97
CA GLU A 54 4.42 13.70 -0.21
C GLU A 54 3.44 14.02 -1.34
N SER A 55 2.49 13.14 -1.65
CA SER A 55 1.45 13.44 -2.62
C SER A 55 0.66 14.71 -2.26
N SER A 56 0.40 14.94 -0.94
CA SER A 56 -0.22 16.17 -0.46
C SER A 56 0.61 17.42 -0.78
N LYS A 57 1.92 17.36 -0.59
CA LYS A 57 2.83 18.50 -0.86
C LYS A 57 2.84 18.82 -2.36
N ILE A 58 2.93 17.79 -3.20
CA ILE A 58 2.91 17.94 -4.67
C ILE A 58 1.58 18.56 -5.12
N ILE A 59 0.45 18.01 -4.65
CA ILE A 59 -0.88 18.52 -5.00
C ILE A 59 -1.04 19.99 -4.57
N LYS A 60 -0.69 20.32 -3.33
CA LYS A 60 -0.78 21.69 -2.81
C LYS A 60 0.09 22.68 -3.59
N LYS A 61 1.25 22.23 -4.07
CA LYS A 61 2.20 23.11 -4.80
C LYS A 61 1.81 23.34 -6.25
N PHE A 62 1.25 22.34 -6.93
CA PHE A 62 1.11 22.37 -8.39
C PHE A 62 -0.34 22.42 -8.88
N LEU A 63 -1.32 21.99 -8.08
CA LEU A 63 -2.72 22.01 -8.49
C LEU A 63 -3.26 23.46 -8.50
N LYS A 64 -3.93 23.85 -9.58
CA LYS A 64 -4.55 25.18 -9.68
C LYS A 64 -5.63 25.38 -8.60
N ARG A 65 -5.78 26.63 -8.17
CA ARG A 65 -6.79 27.00 -7.15
C ARG A 65 -8.20 26.65 -7.63
N GLY A 66 -9.07 26.27 -6.70
CA GLY A 66 -10.46 25.94 -6.96
C GLY A 66 -10.74 24.49 -7.35
N VAL A 67 -9.73 23.72 -7.78
CA VAL A 67 -9.88 22.30 -8.06
C VAL A 67 -9.84 21.50 -6.76
N ASN A 68 -10.78 20.57 -6.60
CA ASN A 68 -10.86 19.72 -5.43
C ASN A 68 -10.13 18.40 -5.68
N TRP A 69 -9.18 18.08 -4.82
CA TRP A 69 -8.50 16.77 -4.80
C TRP A 69 -8.58 16.17 -3.40
N ILE A 70 -9.30 15.07 -3.26
CA ILE A 70 -9.38 14.30 -2.02
C ILE A 70 -8.65 12.98 -2.24
N ARG A 71 -7.61 12.74 -1.48
CA ARG A 71 -6.76 11.56 -1.61
C ARG A 71 -7.45 10.34 -1.03
N SER A 72 -7.37 9.21 -1.76
CA SER A 72 -7.86 7.90 -1.33
C SER A 72 -6.72 6.89 -1.35
N HIS A 73 -6.88 5.81 -0.59
CA HIS A 73 -6.01 4.65 -0.66
C HIS A 73 -6.86 3.41 -0.46
N PRO A 74 -7.33 2.77 -1.53
CA PRO A 74 -7.93 1.44 -1.44
C PRO A 74 -6.85 0.43 -1.08
N ILE A 75 -7.10 -0.33 0.00
CA ILE A 75 -6.18 -1.38 0.46
C ILE A 75 -6.55 -2.68 -0.26
N ALA A 76 -6.33 -2.66 -1.54
CA ALA A 76 -6.67 -3.72 -2.48
C ALA A 76 -5.60 -3.76 -3.57
N GLY A 77 -5.44 -4.91 -4.19
CA GLY A 77 -4.45 -5.12 -5.25
C GLY A 77 -3.70 -6.43 -5.05
N SER A 78 -2.88 -6.73 -6.04
CA SER A 78 -1.99 -7.89 -6.07
C SER A 78 -0.58 -7.45 -6.47
N GLU A 79 0.33 -8.40 -6.54
CA GLU A 79 1.71 -8.18 -6.98
C GLU A 79 1.85 -7.89 -8.48
N VAL A 80 0.80 -8.16 -9.27
CA VAL A 80 0.77 -7.90 -10.72
C VAL A 80 0.24 -6.49 -11.01
N SER A 81 0.66 -5.91 -12.13
CA SER A 81 0.30 -4.56 -12.58
C SER A 81 -0.27 -4.60 -13.98
N GLY A 82 -1.27 -3.78 -14.24
CA GLY A 82 -1.90 -3.63 -15.54
C GLY A 82 -3.42 -3.75 -15.48
N PRO A 83 -4.15 -3.14 -16.41
CA PRO A 83 -5.61 -3.17 -16.43
C PRO A 83 -6.17 -4.57 -16.68
N GLU A 84 -5.40 -5.45 -17.33
CA GLU A 84 -5.74 -6.84 -17.61
C GLU A 84 -5.90 -7.70 -16.36
N PHE A 85 -5.28 -7.30 -15.24
CA PHE A 85 -5.40 -7.97 -13.94
C PHE A 85 -6.52 -7.40 -13.06
N GLY A 86 -7.29 -6.44 -13.59
CA GLY A 86 -8.45 -5.88 -12.89
C GLY A 86 -9.55 -6.91 -12.70
N LYS A 87 -10.12 -6.96 -11.47
CA LYS A 87 -11.24 -7.82 -11.12
C LYS A 87 -12.42 -6.99 -10.65
N ALA A 88 -13.64 -7.41 -10.99
CA ALA A 88 -14.87 -6.69 -10.62
C ALA A 88 -15.07 -6.60 -9.10
N ASP A 89 -14.65 -7.63 -8.37
CA ASP A 89 -14.75 -7.77 -6.91
C ASP A 89 -13.52 -7.27 -6.15
N MET A 90 -12.55 -6.65 -6.84
CA MET A 90 -11.25 -6.25 -6.25
C MET A 90 -11.39 -5.44 -4.95
N PHE A 91 -12.44 -4.64 -4.83
CA PHE A 91 -12.65 -3.73 -3.70
C PHE A 91 -13.65 -4.28 -2.67
N GLU A 92 -14.29 -5.42 -2.92
CA GLU A 92 -15.28 -5.99 -2.00
C GLU A 92 -14.63 -6.32 -0.65
N ASP A 93 -15.29 -5.83 0.41
CA ASP A 93 -14.85 -5.98 1.80
C ASP A 93 -13.44 -5.41 2.13
N LYS A 94 -12.78 -4.74 1.18
CA LYS A 94 -11.49 -4.10 1.41
C LYS A 94 -11.65 -2.71 2.01
N TRP A 95 -10.67 -2.29 2.78
CA TRP A 95 -10.64 -0.93 3.31
C TRP A 95 -10.24 0.08 2.23
N CYS A 96 -10.92 1.21 2.20
CA CYS A 96 -10.46 2.40 1.49
C CYS A 96 -10.28 3.55 2.48
N VAL A 97 -9.05 4.04 2.60
CA VAL A 97 -8.73 5.19 3.45
C VAL A 97 -8.94 6.47 2.68
N LEU A 98 -9.71 7.39 3.25
CA LEU A 98 -9.94 8.72 2.71
C LEU A 98 -9.22 9.76 3.57
N ILE A 99 -8.46 10.63 2.93
CA ILE A 99 -7.69 11.65 3.64
C ILE A 99 -8.51 12.92 3.78
N LYS A 100 -8.74 13.32 5.04
CA LYS A 100 -9.42 14.58 5.37
C LYS A 100 -8.40 15.59 5.88
N ASP A 101 -8.29 16.71 5.19
CA ASP A 101 -7.56 17.91 5.62
C ASP A 101 -8.54 18.97 6.12
N LYS A 102 -8.02 20.05 6.75
CA LYS A 102 -8.84 21.17 7.24
C LYS A 102 -9.72 21.83 6.15
N LYS A 103 -9.25 21.84 4.91
CA LYS A 103 -9.94 22.45 3.75
C LYS A 103 -10.74 21.45 2.92
N THR A 104 -10.87 20.20 3.35
CA THR A 104 -11.62 19.18 2.60
C THR A 104 -13.10 19.49 2.59
N SER A 105 -13.70 19.60 1.40
CA SER A 105 -15.14 19.80 1.22
C SER A 105 -15.92 18.61 1.79
N SER A 106 -16.81 18.86 2.74
CA SER A 106 -17.65 17.80 3.33
C SER A 106 -18.59 17.17 2.29
N LYS A 107 -19.10 17.94 1.32
CA LYS A 107 -19.93 17.44 0.21
C LYS A 107 -19.14 16.45 -0.65
N ASN A 108 -17.94 16.83 -1.08
CA ASN A 108 -17.11 15.99 -1.93
C ASN A 108 -16.59 14.75 -1.17
N LEU A 109 -16.30 14.89 0.11
CA LEU A 109 -15.90 13.74 0.94
C LEU A 109 -17.06 12.73 1.09
N LYS A 110 -18.28 13.19 1.35
CA LYS A 110 -19.48 12.33 1.39
C LYS A 110 -19.72 11.62 0.06
N PHE A 111 -19.57 12.33 -1.05
CA PHE A 111 -19.67 11.74 -2.39
C PHE A 111 -18.63 10.62 -2.58
N LEU A 112 -17.37 10.86 -2.23
CA LEU A 112 -16.30 9.89 -2.41
C LEU A 112 -16.45 8.67 -1.48
N ILE A 113 -16.95 8.87 -0.26
CA ILE A 113 -17.33 7.77 0.65
C ILE A 113 -18.41 6.90 0.00
N SER A 114 -19.45 7.52 -0.55
CA SER A 114 -20.54 6.80 -1.23
C SER A 114 -20.02 6.04 -2.45
N PHE A 115 -19.13 6.67 -3.24
CA PHE A 115 -18.50 6.03 -4.39
C PHE A 115 -17.76 4.74 -3.99
N TRP A 116 -16.84 4.82 -3.03
CA TRP A 116 -16.07 3.64 -2.60
C TRP A 116 -16.94 2.56 -1.95
N LYS A 117 -18.00 2.95 -1.21
CA LYS A 117 -18.97 1.99 -0.66
C LYS A 117 -19.74 1.26 -1.76
N LYS A 118 -20.13 1.95 -2.84
CA LYS A 118 -20.76 1.33 -4.01
C LYS A 118 -19.85 0.35 -4.75
N MET A 119 -18.52 0.56 -4.64
CA MET A 119 -17.52 -0.39 -5.13
C MET A 119 -17.25 -1.56 -4.16
N GLY A 120 -18.04 -1.71 -3.09
CA GLY A 120 -17.90 -2.76 -2.09
C GLY A 120 -16.93 -2.46 -0.94
N SER A 121 -16.24 -1.30 -0.95
CA SER A 121 -15.22 -0.99 0.06
C SER A 121 -15.82 -0.56 1.40
N LYS A 122 -15.14 -0.96 2.48
CA LYS A 122 -15.27 -0.34 3.81
C LYS A 122 -14.45 0.96 3.82
N THR A 123 -15.03 2.04 4.31
CA THR A 123 -14.34 3.34 4.29
C THR A 123 -13.92 3.80 5.68
N VAL A 124 -12.75 4.41 5.78
CA VAL A 124 -12.23 5.03 7.02
C VAL A 124 -11.57 6.37 6.69
N ILE A 125 -11.71 7.34 7.59
CA ILE A 125 -11.11 8.68 7.43
C ILE A 125 -9.87 8.78 8.32
N MET A 126 -8.78 9.26 7.74
CA MET A 126 -7.53 9.57 8.46
C MET A 126 -6.95 10.91 7.98
N ASN A 127 -5.99 11.48 8.72
CA ASN A 127 -5.07 12.47 8.16
C ASN A 127 -3.85 11.77 7.52
N SER A 128 -3.07 12.51 6.74
CA SER A 128 -1.91 11.96 6.01
C SER A 128 -0.86 11.37 6.95
N GLU A 129 -0.60 12.02 8.07
CA GLU A 129 0.42 11.62 9.04
C GLU A 129 0.08 10.28 9.70
N LYS A 130 -1.19 10.11 10.12
CA LYS A 130 -1.68 8.84 10.69
C LYS A 130 -1.65 7.74 9.64
N HIS A 131 -2.08 8.06 8.40
CA HIS A 131 -2.05 7.13 7.29
C HIS A 131 -0.63 6.58 7.07
N ASP A 132 0.34 7.46 6.83
CA ASP A 132 1.69 7.05 6.47
C ASP A 132 2.41 6.31 7.62
N LYS A 133 2.11 6.66 8.90
CA LYS A 133 2.57 5.89 10.07
C LYS A 133 1.98 4.49 10.11
N VAL A 134 0.68 4.33 9.92
CA VAL A 134 0.02 3.01 9.94
C VAL A 134 0.58 2.13 8.85
N PHE A 135 0.62 2.64 7.60
CA PHE A 135 1.04 1.84 6.45
C PHE A 135 2.54 1.59 6.40
N SER A 136 3.37 2.36 7.10
CA SER A 136 4.79 2.03 7.26
C SER A 136 5.02 0.69 7.94
N ILE A 137 4.13 0.29 8.87
CA ILE A 137 4.21 -0.99 9.61
C ILE A 137 3.36 -2.07 8.95
N THR A 138 2.16 -1.74 8.47
CA THR A 138 1.21 -2.77 8.03
C THR A 138 1.38 -3.15 6.56
N SER A 139 2.13 -2.36 5.78
CA SER A 139 2.35 -2.58 4.34
C SER A 139 3.81 -2.40 3.94
N HIS A 140 4.41 -1.22 4.18
CA HIS A 140 5.71 -0.90 3.60
C HIS A 140 6.84 -1.76 4.19
N LEU A 141 6.88 -1.92 5.51
CA LEU A 141 7.87 -2.78 6.17
C LEU A 141 7.75 -4.25 5.75
N PRO A 142 6.56 -4.89 5.69
CA PRO A 142 6.41 -6.25 5.17
C PRO A 142 7.00 -6.45 3.78
N HIS A 143 6.76 -5.54 2.84
CA HIS A 143 7.34 -5.65 1.50
C HIS A 143 8.87 -5.47 1.51
N LEU A 144 9.38 -4.52 2.29
CA LEU A 144 10.83 -4.37 2.46
C LEU A 144 11.47 -5.63 3.02
N ILE A 145 10.84 -6.25 4.02
CA ILE A 145 11.31 -7.52 4.60
C ILE A 145 11.29 -8.62 3.54
N ALA A 146 10.24 -8.70 2.73
CA ALA A 146 10.16 -9.70 1.66
C ALA A 146 11.30 -9.55 0.65
N TYR A 147 11.56 -8.32 0.16
CA TYR A 147 12.70 -8.05 -0.72
C TYR A 147 14.04 -8.44 -0.06
N ASN A 148 14.23 -8.09 1.22
CA ASN A 148 15.46 -8.42 1.93
C ASN A 148 15.60 -9.91 2.23
N LEU A 149 14.51 -10.62 2.51
CA LEU A 149 14.54 -12.07 2.73
C LEU A 149 14.97 -12.81 1.45
N VAL A 150 14.38 -12.45 0.30
CA VAL A 150 14.76 -13.02 -1.00
C VAL A 150 16.22 -12.69 -1.34
N LYS A 151 16.64 -11.43 -1.12
CA LYS A 151 18.03 -11.01 -1.31
C LYS A 151 18.99 -11.81 -0.40
N SER A 152 18.63 -12.02 0.86
CA SER A 152 19.44 -12.79 1.80
C SER A 152 19.57 -14.26 1.38
N ALA A 153 18.49 -14.86 0.87
CA ALA A 153 18.53 -16.20 0.32
C ALA A 153 19.49 -16.31 -0.89
N GLN A 154 19.41 -15.34 -1.81
CA GLN A 154 20.31 -15.24 -2.96
C GLN A 154 21.78 -15.09 -2.55
N ASP A 155 22.07 -14.23 -1.57
CA ASP A 155 23.44 -14.02 -1.10
C ASP A 155 23.99 -15.26 -0.40
N PHE A 156 23.15 -15.96 0.38
CA PHE A 156 23.53 -17.18 1.05
C PHE A 156 23.80 -18.33 0.06
N GLU A 157 23.01 -18.39 -1.02
CA GLU A 157 23.23 -19.34 -2.12
C GLU A 157 24.61 -19.17 -2.76
N LYS A 158 25.06 -17.91 -2.97
CA LYS A 158 26.41 -17.62 -3.46
C LYS A 158 27.50 -18.05 -2.50
N ILE A 159 27.31 -17.85 -1.19
CA ILE A 159 28.25 -18.27 -0.14
C ILE A 159 28.39 -19.79 -0.11
N LEU A 160 27.27 -20.50 -0.15
CA LEU A 160 27.24 -21.95 -0.11
C LEU A 160 27.69 -22.61 -1.42
N LYS A 161 27.70 -21.88 -2.53
CA LYS A 161 27.87 -22.43 -3.89
C LYS A 161 26.89 -23.57 -4.19
N PHE A 162 25.66 -23.45 -3.70
CA PHE A 162 24.65 -24.48 -3.75
C PHE A 162 23.27 -23.89 -3.95
N GLY A 163 22.51 -24.43 -4.89
CA GLY A 163 21.18 -23.94 -5.25
C GLY A 163 20.15 -24.19 -4.15
N LEU A 164 20.07 -23.31 -3.16
CA LEU A 164 19.17 -23.47 -2.01
C LEU A 164 17.71 -23.05 -2.32
N ILE A 165 17.50 -22.15 -3.29
CA ILE A 165 16.17 -21.62 -3.61
C ILE A 165 15.22 -22.73 -4.08
N LYS A 166 15.73 -23.77 -4.73
CA LYS A 166 14.92 -24.93 -5.15
C LYS A 166 14.28 -25.71 -3.98
N TYR A 167 14.78 -25.52 -2.75
CA TYR A 167 14.22 -26.12 -1.54
C TYR A 167 13.24 -25.19 -0.81
N SER A 168 12.72 -24.15 -1.49
CA SER A 168 11.78 -23.20 -0.91
C SER A 168 10.53 -23.91 -0.40
N ALA A 169 10.30 -23.87 0.90
CA ALA A 169 9.08 -24.32 1.55
C ALA A 169 8.06 -23.16 1.66
N GLY A 170 6.88 -23.41 2.19
CA GLY A 170 5.78 -22.47 2.29
C GLY A 170 6.19 -21.10 2.82
N GLY A 171 7.03 -21.03 3.86
CA GLY A 171 7.48 -19.75 4.43
C GLY A 171 8.19 -18.84 3.42
N LEU A 172 9.20 -19.35 2.70
CA LEU A 172 9.90 -18.53 1.70
C LEU A 172 9.00 -18.20 0.51
N ARG A 173 8.15 -19.14 0.06
CA ARG A 173 7.19 -18.90 -1.03
C ARG A 173 6.22 -17.77 -0.69
N ASP A 174 5.66 -17.76 0.52
CA ASP A 174 4.68 -16.77 0.96
C ASP A 174 5.29 -15.38 1.03
N PHE A 175 6.48 -15.24 1.61
CA PHE A 175 7.17 -13.96 1.65
C PHE A 175 7.66 -13.50 0.28
N SER A 176 8.20 -14.40 -0.56
CA SER A 176 8.73 -14.04 -1.88
C SER A 176 7.63 -13.57 -2.84
N ARG A 177 6.37 -14.01 -2.66
CA ARG A 177 5.25 -13.57 -3.50
C ARG A 177 5.12 -12.06 -3.57
N ILE A 178 5.13 -11.37 -2.44
CA ILE A 178 5.01 -9.91 -2.42
C ILE A 178 6.29 -9.18 -2.85
N ALA A 179 7.43 -9.87 -2.89
CA ALA A 179 8.68 -9.33 -3.46
C ALA A 179 8.67 -9.30 -5.00
N ALA A 180 7.66 -9.88 -5.67
CA ALA A 180 7.46 -9.78 -7.12
C ALA A 180 6.73 -8.49 -7.56
N SER A 181 6.40 -7.61 -6.62
CA SER A 181 5.69 -6.36 -6.90
C SER A 181 6.56 -5.37 -7.68
N ASN A 182 5.90 -4.44 -8.42
CA ASN A 182 6.56 -3.45 -9.28
C ASN A 182 7.59 -2.60 -8.51
N GLU A 183 8.84 -2.64 -8.95
CA GLU A 183 9.98 -2.01 -8.29
C GLU A 183 9.94 -0.48 -8.30
N ILE A 184 9.42 0.13 -9.36
CA ILE A 184 9.28 1.59 -9.48
C ILE A 184 8.25 2.09 -8.47
N MET A 185 7.11 1.43 -8.38
CA MET A 185 6.06 1.77 -7.42
C MET A 185 6.59 1.66 -5.98
N TRP A 186 7.31 0.60 -5.65
CA TRP A 186 7.82 0.40 -4.29
C TRP A 186 8.97 1.34 -3.94
N ARG A 187 9.85 1.66 -4.90
CA ARG A 187 10.84 2.73 -4.74
C ARG A 187 10.17 4.04 -4.34
N ASP A 188 9.13 4.44 -5.08
CA ASP A 188 8.40 5.68 -4.81
C ASP A 188 7.75 5.65 -3.42
N ILE A 189 7.08 4.54 -3.05
CA ILE A 189 6.48 4.36 -1.73
C ILE A 189 7.52 4.51 -0.60
N PHE A 190 8.67 3.87 -0.73
CA PHE A 190 9.73 3.96 0.28
C PHE A 190 10.30 5.37 0.41
N PHE A 191 10.49 6.07 -0.70
CA PHE A 191 11.03 7.43 -0.69
C PHE A 191 10.01 8.44 -0.18
N ASP A 192 8.76 8.33 -0.60
CA ASP A 192 7.68 9.22 -0.17
C ASP A 192 7.41 9.11 1.34
N ASN A 193 7.50 7.91 1.89
CA ASN A 193 7.26 7.65 3.31
C ASN A 193 8.57 7.36 4.08
N LYS A 194 9.72 7.87 3.61
CA LYS A 194 11.05 7.52 4.13
C LYS A 194 11.16 7.64 5.65
N VAL A 195 10.66 8.72 6.25
CA VAL A 195 10.79 8.99 7.69
C VAL A 195 10.10 7.91 8.54
N ASN A 196 8.91 7.48 8.15
CA ASN A 196 8.19 6.44 8.89
C ASN A 196 8.74 5.04 8.57
N VAL A 197 9.13 4.80 7.32
CA VAL A 197 9.72 3.51 6.90
C VAL A 197 11.04 3.28 7.62
N THR A 198 11.94 4.26 7.69
CA THR A 198 13.22 4.12 8.43
C THR A 198 12.98 3.83 9.90
N LYS A 199 12.05 4.54 10.56
CA LYS A 199 11.68 4.24 11.96
C LYS A 199 11.12 2.82 12.13
N ALA A 200 10.33 2.35 11.16
CA ALA A 200 9.81 0.97 11.18
C ALA A 200 10.94 -0.06 11.02
N ILE A 201 11.92 0.22 10.15
CA ILE A 201 13.13 -0.60 9.98
C ILE A 201 13.92 -0.66 11.29
N ASP A 202 14.18 0.48 11.93
CA ASP A 202 14.94 0.54 13.18
C ASP A 202 14.28 -0.30 14.29
N LEU A 203 12.95 -0.21 14.40
CA LEU A 203 12.18 -1.03 15.34
C LEU A 203 12.29 -2.52 15.00
N PHE A 204 12.20 -2.88 13.73
CA PHE A 204 12.34 -4.26 13.27
C PHE A 204 13.73 -4.82 13.56
N ILE A 205 14.79 -4.05 13.25
CA ILE A 205 16.18 -4.43 13.55
C ILE A 205 16.38 -4.63 15.06
N LYS A 206 15.84 -3.71 15.90
CA LYS A 206 15.90 -3.86 17.36
C LYS A 206 15.26 -5.17 17.82
N ASN A 207 14.08 -5.51 17.30
CA ASN A 207 13.40 -6.76 17.64
C ASN A 207 14.18 -7.97 17.15
N LEU A 208 14.72 -7.94 15.93
CA LEU A 208 15.52 -9.01 15.35
C LEU A 208 16.81 -9.26 16.17
N LYS A 209 17.51 -8.20 16.57
CA LYS A 209 18.67 -8.30 17.47
C LYS A 209 18.30 -8.93 18.82
N SER A 210 17.11 -8.61 19.35
CA SER A 210 16.62 -9.23 20.61
C SER A 210 16.35 -10.73 20.42
N PHE A 211 15.77 -11.17 19.30
CA PHE A 211 15.64 -12.60 18.99
C PHE A 211 17.00 -13.27 18.85
N LYS A 212 17.92 -12.68 18.09
CA LYS A 212 19.29 -13.19 17.91
C LYS A 212 20.00 -13.41 19.26
N LYS A 213 19.87 -12.44 20.19
CA LYS A 213 20.43 -12.56 21.55
C LYS A 213 19.87 -13.78 22.27
N ASP A 214 18.53 -13.94 22.27
CA ASP A 214 17.88 -15.05 22.97
C ASP A 214 18.22 -16.41 22.35
N ILE A 215 18.36 -16.49 21.02
CA ILE A 215 18.80 -17.71 20.32
C ILE A 215 20.23 -18.09 20.75
N ASN A 216 21.16 -17.13 20.71
CA ASN A 216 22.56 -17.37 21.07
C ASN A 216 22.72 -17.81 22.54
N SER A 217 21.92 -17.26 23.44
CA SER A 217 21.94 -17.58 24.87
C SER A 217 21.03 -18.77 25.23
N LYS A 218 20.36 -19.38 24.25
CA LYS A 218 19.35 -20.43 24.45
C LYS A 218 18.30 -20.08 25.50
N ASN A 219 17.88 -18.78 25.55
CA ASN A 219 16.92 -18.29 26.53
C ASN A 219 15.49 -18.76 26.20
N ASN A 220 15.20 -19.99 26.58
CA ASN A 220 13.92 -20.65 26.32
C ASN A 220 12.70 -19.83 26.80
N ARG A 221 12.76 -19.28 28.03
CA ARG A 221 11.64 -18.51 28.60
C ARG A 221 11.34 -17.26 27.78
N SER A 222 12.36 -16.52 27.35
CA SER A 222 12.20 -15.30 26.56
C SER A 222 11.67 -15.60 25.16
N ILE A 223 12.22 -16.60 24.50
CA ILE A 223 11.76 -17.02 23.16
C ILE A 223 10.29 -17.44 23.19
N LEU A 224 9.90 -18.35 24.10
CA LEU A 224 8.51 -18.80 24.19
C LEU A 224 7.54 -17.64 24.48
N LYS A 225 7.92 -16.71 25.36
CA LYS A 225 7.11 -15.52 25.63
C LYS A 225 6.88 -14.68 24.38
N LYS A 226 7.94 -14.39 23.60
CA LYS A 226 7.84 -13.63 22.35
C LYS A 226 6.95 -14.32 21.32
N LEU A 227 7.18 -15.62 21.08
CA LEU A 227 6.38 -16.41 20.13
C LEU A 227 4.91 -16.47 20.53
N SER A 228 4.60 -16.68 21.81
CA SER A 228 3.23 -16.68 22.32
C SER A 228 2.54 -15.33 22.14
N GLN A 229 3.25 -14.23 22.39
CA GLN A 229 2.69 -12.89 22.20
C GLN A 229 2.35 -12.62 20.72
N THR A 230 3.24 -12.99 19.79
CA THR A 230 2.99 -12.80 18.36
C THR A 230 1.84 -13.68 17.85
N LYS A 231 1.73 -14.93 18.36
CA LYS A 231 0.60 -15.82 18.06
C LYS A 231 -0.75 -15.20 18.48
N LYS A 232 -0.82 -14.53 19.64
CA LYS A 232 -2.03 -13.82 20.07
C LYS A 232 -2.39 -12.68 19.11
N VAL A 233 -1.40 -11.93 18.59
CA VAL A 233 -1.64 -10.88 17.60
C VAL A 233 -2.18 -11.48 16.29
N ARG A 234 -1.61 -12.59 15.81
CA ARG A 234 -2.12 -13.31 14.63
C ARG A 234 -3.59 -13.71 14.81
N SER A 235 -3.95 -14.28 15.96
CA SER A 235 -5.35 -14.63 16.27
C SER A 235 -6.27 -13.40 16.22
N LYS A 236 -5.81 -12.22 16.63
CA LYS A 236 -6.57 -10.97 16.53
C LYS A 236 -6.78 -10.53 15.07
N ILE A 237 -5.77 -10.68 14.21
CA ILE A 237 -5.89 -10.38 12.77
C ILE A 237 -7.01 -11.21 12.14
N ILE A 238 -7.05 -12.50 12.43
CA ILE A 238 -8.11 -13.43 11.95
C ILE A 238 -9.48 -13.01 12.49
N LYS A 239 -9.60 -12.73 13.80
CA LYS A 239 -10.87 -12.27 14.42
C LYS A 239 -11.39 -10.98 13.78
N LEU A 240 -10.52 -10.09 13.33
CA LEU A 240 -10.87 -8.87 12.63
C LEU A 240 -11.20 -9.09 11.13
N LYS A 241 -11.26 -10.35 10.69
CA LYS A 241 -11.54 -10.73 9.28
C LYS A 241 -10.58 -10.07 8.27
N GLN A 242 -9.32 -9.86 8.69
CA GLN A 242 -8.27 -9.34 7.82
C GLN A 242 -7.51 -10.46 7.11
N ASP A 243 -7.79 -11.70 7.47
CA ASP A 243 -7.24 -12.90 6.85
C ASP A 243 -8.12 -14.12 7.18
N VAL A 244 -7.95 -15.19 6.43
CA VAL A 244 -8.68 -16.44 6.62
C VAL A 244 -8.01 -17.37 7.63
N ASN A 245 -8.80 -18.14 8.37
CA ASN A 245 -8.29 -19.15 9.31
C ASN A 245 -8.21 -20.53 8.61
N LYS A 246 -7.43 -20.60 7.53
CA LYS A 246 -7.19 -21.84 6.81
C LYS A 246 -5.67 -22.10 6.72
N PRO A 247 -5.24 -23.40 6.76
CA PRO A 247 -3.87 -23.73 6.39
C PRO A 247 -3.53 -23.22 4.99
N ASP A 248 -2.25 -22.97 4.72
CA ASP A 248 -1.74 -22.47 3.44
C ASP A 248 -2.48 -21.25 2.88
N PHE A 249 -3.04 -20.40 3.76
CA PHE A 249 -3.84 -19.21 3.40
C PHE A 249 -5.06 -19.53 2.53
N GLY A 250 -5.62 -20.76 2.62
CA GLY A 250 -6.74 -21.20 1.82
C GLY A 250 -6.39 -21.46 0.34
N ARG A 251 -5.13 -21.68 0.04
CA ARG A 251 -4.70 -22.21 -1.25
C ARG A 251 -4.93 -23.71 -1.27
N ASP A 252 -5.68 -24.15 -2.24
CA ASP A 252 -5.81 -25.58 -2.62
C ASP A 252 -4.65 -25.98 -3.52
#